data_96cb107e23590c950658e50faca7018c
#
_entry.id   96cb107e23590c950658e50faca7018c
#
_cell.length_a   1.000
_cell.length_b   1.000
_cell.length_c   1.000
_cell.angle_alpha   90.00
_cell.angle_beta   90.00
_cell.angle_gamma   90.00
#
_symmetry.space_group_name_H-M   'P 1'
#
loop_
_entity.id
_entity.type
_entity.pdbx_description
1 polymer ?
#
loop_
_entity_poly.entity_id
_entity_poly.type
_entity_poly.pdbx_seq_one_letter_code
_entity_poly.pdbx_strand_id
1 'polypeptide(L)'
;MAEHRFHTPAPIELDVSVPAGDVEVETIDGEEAIDGEEALVAVEGDERLVEQTEVRFDGTVLSVEFRGKKPFGIAISIGDFSFGNGKLRVRAQVPHASEARITTASADVKLRGRLQSLEAKTASGDLVLSGEVEQDATLKTVSGDVRIDRVGGDLRLTTVSGDARVHSIGGSVEAKTVSGDVRIDSVREGHVTLQSVSGDIEVGVEAGTNLDVDAGSVSGDLTSEVPLGSDAASAAGEGPTLVVRGKSVSGDFRVVRAG
;
A
#
# COMPACT_ATOMS: atom_id res chain seq x y z
N MET A 1 -22.35 -17.12 -4.97
CA MET A 1 -21.20 -16.84 -5.86
C MET A 1 -21.73 -16.19 -7.12
N ALA A 2 -21.23 -15.03 -7.48
CA ALA A 2 -21.50 -14.32 -8.72
C ALA A 2 -20.17 -14.10 -9.46
N GLU A 3 -20.13 -14.41 -10.75
CA GLU A 3 -18.95 -14.24 -11.59
C GLU A 3 -19.33 -13.33 -12.75
N HIS A 4 -18.48 -12.35 -13.03
CA HIS A 4 -18.65 -11.34 -14.07
C HIS A 4 -17.39 -11.30 -14.94
N ARG A 5 -17.57 -11.31 -16.25
CA ARG A 5 -16.50 -11.21 -17.24
C ARG A 5 -16.73 -10.00 -18.12
N PHE A 6 -15.68 -9.24 -18.35
CA PHE A 6 -15.74 -8.01 -19.12
C PHE A 6 -14.59 -8.01 -20.14
N HIS A 7 -14.91 -7.64 -21.36
CA HIS A 7 -13.89 -7.41 -22.38
C HIS A 7 -13.20 -6.05 -22.12
N THR A 8 -11.88 -6.09 -21.92
CA THR A 8 -11.08 -4.92 -21.53
C THR A 8 -9.84 -4.80 -22.42
N PRO A 9 -9.95 -4.16 -23.58
CA PRO A 9 -8.87 -4.07 -24.58
C PRO A 9 -7.66 -3.22 -24.14
N ALA A 10 -7.70 -2.65 -22.96
CA ALA A 10 -6.66 -1.80 -22.38
C ALA A 10 -6.62 -1.97 -20.85
N PRO A 11 -5.55 -1.51 -20.18
CA PRO A 11 -5.55 -1.37 -18.73
C PRO A 11 -6.75 -0.53 -18.26
N ILE A 12 -7.29 -0.90 -17.10
CA ILE A 12 -8.51 -0.31 -16.55
C ILE A 12 -8.24 0.29 -15.16
N GLU A 13 -9.18 1.11 -14.68
CA GLU A 13 -9.25 1.48 -13.27
C GLU A 13 -10.16 0.47 -12.55
N LEU A 14 -9.64 -0.22 -11.53
CA LEU A 14 -10.40 -1.09 -10.65
C LEU A 14 -10.75 -0.33 -9.37
N ASP A 15 -12.04 -0.11 -9.11
CA ASP A 15 -12.54 0.51 -7.88
C ASP A 15 -13.31 -0.51 -7.05
N VAL A 16 -12.75 -0.91 -5.90
CA VAL A 16 -13.37 -1.85 -4.97
C VAL A 16 -13.75 -1.14 -3.68
N SER A 17 -15.03 -1.14 -3.36
CA SER A 17 -15.57 -0.55 -2.13
C SER A 17 -16.44 -1.57 -1.40
N VAL A 18 -15.83 -2.26 -0.43
CA VAL A 18 -16.49 -3.30 0.37
C VAL A 18 -16.26 -3.09 1.86
N PRO A 19 -17.25 -3.39 2.73
CA PRO A 19 -17.12 -3.11 4.15
C PRO A 19 -16.20 -4.06 4.89
N ALA A 20 -16.19 -5.34 4.53
CA ALA A 20 -15.45 -6.38 5.24
C ALA A 20 -15.24 -7.62 4.38
N GLY A 21 -14.31 -8.47 4.76
CA GLY A 21 -14.05 -9.75 4.12
C GLY A 21 -12.64 -9.86 3.57
N ASP A 22 -12.49 -10.44 2.39
CA ASP A 22 -11.20 -10.58 1.71
C ASP A 22 -11.30 -9.93 0.32
N VAL A 23 -10.30 -9.13 -0.06
CA VAL A 23 -10.16 -8.57 -1.41
C VAL A 23 -8.85 -9.10 -2.00
N GLU A 24 -8.96 -9.86 -3.06
CA GLU A 24 -7.82 -10.42 -3.80
C GLU A 24 -7.83 -9.85 -5.21
N VAL A 25 -6.76 -9.14 -5.59
CA VAL A 25 -6.60 -8.60 -6.95
C VAL A 25 -5.34 -9.21 -7.55
N GLU A 26 -5.46 -9.75 -8.72
CA GLU A 26 -4.37 -10.32 -9.50
C GLU A 26 -4.31 -9.66 -10.87
N THR A 27 -3.14 -9.18 -11.25
CA THR A 27 -2.96 -8.69 -12.61
C THR A 27 -2.44 -9.82 -13.50
N ILE A 28 -3.00 -9.93 -14.68
CA ILE A 28 -2.66 -10.98 -15.66
C ILE A 28 -2.04 -10.38 -16.92
N ASP A 29 -1.02 -11.05 -17.46
CA ASP A 29 -0.49 -10.73 -18.78
C ASP A 29 -1.47 -11.14 -19.86
N GLY A 30 -1.64 -10.31 -20.89
CA GLY A 30 -2.50 -10.61 -22.02
C GLY A 30 -2.11 -11.89 -22.80
N GLU A 31 -0.88 -12.42 -22.59
CA GLU A 31 -0.45 -13.70 -23.17
C GLU A 31 -0.94 -14.92 -22.36
N GLU A 32 -1.29 -14.74 -21.08
CA GLU A 32 -1.84 -15.81 -20.23
C GLU A 32 -3.38 -15.83 -20.19
N ALA A 33 -4.03 -14.75 -20.61
CA ALA A 33 -5.48 -14.70 -20.76
C ALA A 33 -5.90 -15.49 -22.00
N ILE A 34 -6.85 -16.38 -21.83
CA ILE A 34 -7.36 -17.30 -22.89
C ILE A 34 -7.83 -16.53 -24.15
N ASP A 35 -8.10 -15.21 -24.05
CA ASP A 35 -8.41 -14.29 -25.13
C ASP A 35 -7.80 -12.86 -24.96
N GLY A 36 -6.77 -12.69 -24.15
CA GLY A 36 -5.87 -11.50 -24.13
C GLY A 36 -6.43 -10.18 -23.62
N GLU A 37 -7.73 -10.03 -23.37
CA GLU A 37 -8.40 -8.76 -23.14
C GLU A 37 -9.62 -8.91 -22.22
N GLU A 38 -9.48 -9.62 -21.10
CA GLU A 38 -10.60 -9.84 -20.19
C GLU A 38 -10.27 -9.41 -18.75
N ALA A 39 -11.24 -8.81 -18.08
CA ALA A 39 -11.26 -8.70 -16.63
C ALA A 39 -12.32 -9.65 -16.06
N LEU A 40 -11.96 -10.32 -14.98
CA LEU A 40 -12.82 -11.24 -14.28
C LEU A 40 -13.04 -10.75 -12.84
N VAL A 41 -14.29 -10.72 -12.40
CA VAL A 41 -14.63 -10.46 -10.99
C VAL A 41 -15.49 -11.59 -10.47
N ALA A 42 -15.04 -12.24 -9.41
CA ALA A 42 -15.81 -13.23 -8.67
C ALA A 42 -16.14 -12.68 -7.27
N VAL A 43 -17.42 -12.66 -6.93
CA VAL A 43 -17.93 -12.27 -5.62
C VAL A 43 -18.49 -13.51 -4.94
N GLU A 44 -17.86 -13.92 -3.85
CA GLU A 44 -18.21 -15.14 -3.10
C GLU A 44 -18.58 -14.77 -1.66
N GLY A 45 -19.45 -15.56 -1.04
CA GLY A 45 -19.76 -15.41 0.37
C GLY A 45 -21.23 -15.62 0.69
N ASP A 46 -21.69 -14.97 1.75
CA ASP A 46 -23.09 -15.01 2.15
C ASP A 46 -23.99 -14.44 1.04
N GLU A 47 -25.08 -15.14 0.71
CA GLU A 47 -25.97 -14.82 -0.40
C GLU A 47 -26.47 -13.38 -0.35
N ARG A 48 -26.82 -12.88 0.85
CA ARG A 48 -27.29 -11.52 1.04
C ARG A 48 -26.21 -10.47 0.78
N LEU A 49 -24.95 -10.77 1.14
CA LEU A 49 -23.82 -9.88 0.90
C LEU A 49 -23.48 -9.87 -0.60
N VAL A 50 -23.53 -11.01 -1.25
CA VAL A 50 -23.32 -11.13 -2.70
C VAL A 50 -24.39 -10.37 -3.48
N GLU A 51 -25.67 -10.53 -3.13
CA GLU A 51 -26.79 -9.78 -3.76
C GLU A 51 -26.71 -8.27 -3.56
N GLN A 52 -26.10 -7.80 -2.45
CA GLN A 52 -25.90 -6.39 -2.17
C GLN A 52 -24.59 -5.82 -2.77
N THR A 53 -23.79 -6.66 -3.39
CA THR A 53 -22.56 -6.24 -4.06
C THR A 53 -22.82 -6.09 -5.54
N GLU A 54 -22.68 -4.89 -6.04
CA GLU A 54 -22.86 -4.60 -7.46
C GLU A 54 -21.52 -4.53 -8.17
N VAL A 55 -21.45 -5.18 -9.31
CA VAL A 55 -20.28 -5.16 -10.21
C VAL A 55 -20.70 -4.46 -11.50
N ARG A 56 -20.00 -3.41 -11.89
CA ARG A 56 -20.25 -2.60 -13.07
C ARG A 56 -18.97 -2.32 -13.82
N PHE A 57 -19.06 -2.30 -15.13
CA PHE A 57 -17.99 -1.87 -16.01
C PHE A 57 -18.54 -0.87 -17.01
N ASP A 58 -17.92 0.29 -17.12
CA ASP A 58 -18.33 1.35 -18.07
C ASP A 58 -17.44 1.48 -19.30
N GLY A 59 -16.49 0.56 -19.48
CA GLY A 59 -15.49 0.56 -20.53
C GLY A 59 -14.11 1.03 -20.10
N THR A 60 -14.00 1.70 -18.95
CA THR A 60 -12.74 2.19 -18.38
C THR A 60 -12.60 1.83 -16.89
N VAL A 61 -13.68 1.99 -16.14
CA VAL A 61 -13.71 1.73 -14.69
C VAL A 61 -14.50 0.46 -14.40
N LEU A 62 -13.87 -0.48 -13.72
CA LEU A 62 -14.50 -1.67 -13.19
C LEU A 62 -14.78 -1.47 -11.71
N SER A 63 -16.04 -1.24 -11.36
CA SER A 63 -16.46 -0.94 -10.00
C SER A 63 -17.06 -2.18 -9.32
N VAL A 64 -16.63 -2.46 -8.10
CA VAL A 64 -17.22 -3.45 -7.20
C VAL A 64 -17.66 -2.74 -5.93
N GLU A 65 -18.96 -2.44 -5.85
CA GLU A 65 -19.50 -1.62 -4.75
C GLU A 65 -20.54 -2.40 -3.92
N PHE A 66 -20.34 -2.42 -2.61
CA PHE A 66 -21.34 -2.92 -1.68
C PHE A 66 -22.44 -1.85 -1.43
N ARG A 67 -23.68 -2.15 -1.79
CA ARG A 67 -24.83 -1.24 -1.68
C ARG A 67 -25.67 -1.38 -0.42
N GLY A 68 -25.27 -2.22 0.53
CA GLY A 68 -25.89 -2.29 1.84
C GLY A 68 -25.89 -0.93 2.56
N LYS A 69 -26.53 -0.81 3.70
CA LYS A 69 -26.51 0.44 4.50
C LYS A 69 -25.07 0.85 4.72
N LYS A 70 -24.64 1.93 4.04
CA LYS A 70 -23.27 2.44 4.11
C LYS A 70 -22.97 2.90 5.52
N PRO A 71 -21.95 2.38 6.20
CA PRO A 71 -21.43 2.99 7.41
C PRO A 71 -20.58 4.25 7.13
N PHE A 72 -20.55 4.72 5.89
CA PHE A 72 -19.75 5.87 5.44
C PHE A 72 -20.53 7.20 5.47
N GLY A 73 -20.94 7.64 6.64
CA GLY A 73 -20.93 9.04 7.01
C GLY A 73 -19.77 9.19 8.00
N ILE A 74 -19.01 10.26 7.93
CA ILE A 74 -17.94 10.62 8.86
C ILE A 74 -18.51 10.78 10.28
N ALA A 75 -18.88 9.67 10.88
CA ALA A 75 -19.13 9.51 12.30
C ALA A 75 -18.76 8.07 12.61
N ILE A 76 -17.58 7.89 13.18
CA ILE A 76 -17.17 6.62 13.80
C ILE A 76 -18.11 6.40 14.98
N SER A 77 -19.26 5.81 14.74
CA SER A 77 -20.07 5.22 15.77
C SER A 77 -19.62 3.78 15.92
N ILE A 78 -18.64 3.59 16.75
CA ILE A 78 -18.17 2.28 17.19
C ILE A 78 -19.30 1.72 18.07
N GLY A 79 -20.22 1.00 17.48
CA GLY A 79 -21.26 0.43 18.36
C GLY A 79 -22.21 -0.62 17.81
N ASP A 80 -22.56 -0.61 16.52
CA ASP A 80 -23.70 -1.44 16.08
C ASP A 80 -23.53 -2.12 14.70
N PHE A 81 -22.33 -2.55 14.36
CA PHE A 81 -22.13 -3.41 13.18
C PHE A 81 -21.88 -4.85 13.59
N SER A 82 -22.94 -5.54 13.94
CA SER A 82 -22.97 -6.99 13.90
C SER A 82 -23.19 -7.39 12.44
N PHE A 83 -22.12 -7.44 11.64
CA PHE A 83 -22.11 -8.31 10.47
C PHE A 83 -22.26 -9.71 11.01
N GLY A 84 -23.40 -10.36 10.75
CA GLY A 84 -23.53 -11.78 10.99
C GLY A 84 -22.29 -12.46 10.36
N ASN A 85 -21.93 -13.66 10.79
CA ASN A 85 -20.75 -14.44 10.40
C ASN A 85 -20.55 -14.65 8.87
N GLY A 86 -21.17 -13.84 8.03
CA GLY A 86 -21.04 -13.88 6.57
C GLY A 86 -19.70 -13.29 6.13
N LYS A 87 -18.88 -14.11 5.48
CA LYS A 87 -17.64 -13.65 4.84
C LYS A 87 -17.96 -13.25 3.40
N LEU A 88 -17.52 -12.05 3.00
CA LEU A 88 -17.50 -11.63 1.61
C LEU A 88 -16.09 -11.78 1.08
N ARG A 89 -15.94 -12.39 -0.10
CA ARG A 89 -14.66 -12.46 -0.80
C ARG A 89 -14.83 -11.89 -2.21
N VAL A 90 -14.03 -10.91 -2.54
CA VAL A 90 -13.95 -10.35 -3.87
C VAL A 90 -12.62 -10.76 -4.49
N ARG A 91 -12.67 -11.45 -5.63
CA ARG A 91 -11.49 -11.75 -6.44
C ARG A 91 -11.62 -11.04 -7.77
N ALA A 92 -10.63 -10.24 -8.10
CA ALA A 92 -10.57 -9.53 -9.37
C ALA A 92 -9.30 -9.93 -10.12
N GLN A 93 -9.44 -10.30 -11.38
CA GLN A 93 -8.33 -10.43 -12.31
C GLN A 93 -8.45 -9.31 -13.33
N VAL A 94 -7.40 -8.52 -13.47
CA VAL A 94 -7.37 -7.33 -14.34
C VAL A 94 -6.10 -7.32 -15.19
N PRO A 95 -6.08 -6.66 -16.34
CA PRO A 95 -4.87 -6.52 -17.15
C PRO A 95 -3.71 -5.88 -16.37
N HIS A 96 -2.48 -6.22 -16.71
CA HIS A 96 -1.31 -5.52 -16.21
C HIS A 96 -1.38 -4.01 -16.48
N ALA A 97 -0.67 -3.22 -15.66
CA ALA A 97 -0.68 -1.77 -15.67
C ALA A 97 -2.08 -1.15 -15.45
N SER A 98 -3.03 -1.89 -14.88
CA SER A 98 -4.28 -1.31 -14.38
C SER A 98 -4.05 -0.51 -13.10
N GLU A 99 -4.89 0.52 -12.89
CA GLU A 99 -4.92 1.28 -11.64
C GLU A 99 -5.84 0.59 -10.63
N ALA A 100 -5.48 0.58 -9.35
CA ALA A 100 -6.32 0.00 -8.31
C ALA A 100 -6.67 1.01 -7.23
N ARG A 101 -7.97 1.20 -6.97
CA ARG A 101 -8.50 1.94 -5.84
C ARG A 101 -9.31 1.01 -4.95
N ILE A 102 -8.89 0.84 -3.70
CA ILE A 102 -9.51 -0.08 -2.76
C ILE A 102 -9.89 0.67 -1.49
N THR A 103 -11.15 0.60 -1.13
CA THR A 103 -11.68 1.18 0.09
C THR A 103 -12.42 0.13 0.89
N THR A 104 -11.98 -0.13 2.10
CA THR A 104 -12.60 -1.11 2.98
C THR A 104 -12.65 -0.62 4.42
N ALA A 105 -13.56 -1.16 5.22
CA ALA A 105 -13.55 -0.90 6.64
C ALA A 105 -12.80 -2.01 7.39
N SER A 106 -12.97 -3.27 7.00
CA SER A 106 -12.37 -4.41 7.70
C SER A 106 -12.21 -5.60 6.75
N ALA A 107 -11.38 -5.44 5.75
CA ALA A 107 -11.03 -6.54 4.85
C ALA A 107 -9.52 -6.64 4.71
N ASP A 108 -9.05 -7.87 4.60
CA ASP A 108 -7.68 -8.13 4.19
C ASP A 108 -7.57 -7.94 2.67
N VAL A 109 -6.54 -7.22 2.26
CA VAL A 109 -6.31 -6.87 0.87
C VAL A 109 -5.03 -7.54 0.38
N LYS A 110 -5.14 -8.35 -0.66
CA LYS A 110 -4.02 -9.02 -1.30
C LYS A 110 -3.95 -8.65 -2.77
N LEU A 111 -2.85 -8.04 -3.15
CA LEU A 111 -2.58 -7.62 -4.51
C LEU A 111 -1.40 -8.41 -5.05
N ARG A 112 -1.51 -8.91 -6.29
CA ARG A 112 -0.44 -9.67 -6.95
C ARG A 112 -0.22 -9.18 -8.37
N GLY A 113 1.04 -9.15 -8.77
CA GLY A 113 1.47 -8.78 -10.11
C GLY A 113 1.83 -7.31 -10.25
N ARG A 114 1.56 -6.69 -11.40
CA ARG A 114 1.99 -5.32 -11.73
C ARG A 114 0.80 -4.39 -11.91
N LEU A 115 0.72 -3.39 -11.05
CA LEU A 115 -0.25 -2.29 -11.12
C LEU A 115 0.44 -1.02 -11.60
N GLN A 116 -0.27 -0.16 -12.29
CA GLN A 116 0.22 1.17 -12.66
C GLN A 116 0.28 2.07 -11.43
N SER A 117 -0.83 2.18 -10.69
CA SER A 117 -0.93 2.97 -9.48
C SER A 117 -1.81 2.27 -8.43
N LEU A 118 -1.62 2.61 -7.16
CA LEU A 118 -2.39 2.03 -6.06
C LEU A 118 -2.87 3.09 -5.07
N GLU A 119 -4.17 3.15 -4.85
CA GLU A 119 -4.76 3.86 -3.72
C GLU A 119 -5.52 2.87 -2.85
N ALA A 120 -5.08 2.64 -1.60
CA ALA A 120 -5.77 1.75 -0.67
C ALA A 120 -6.08 2.45 0.64
N LYS A 121 -7.33 2.30 1.09
CA LYS A 121 -7.83 2.83 2.36
C LYS A 121 -8.53 1.72 3.13
N THR A 122 -8.06 1.46 4.34
CA THR A 122 -8.70 0.51 5.25
C THR A 122 -8.76 1.07 6.67
N ALA A 123 -9.76 0.68 7.43
CA ALA A 123 -9.74 0.97 8.87
C ALA A 123 -9.12 -0.19 9.64
N SER A 124 -9.31 -1.43 9.17
CA SER A 124 -8.74 -2.62 9.81
C SER A 124 -8.57 -3.72 8.75
N GLY A 125 -7.55 -4.52 8.90
CA GLY A 125 -7.17 -5.57 7.96
C GLY A 125 -5.80 -5.32 7.34
N ASP A 126 -5.14 -6.39 7.00
CA ASP A 126 -3.80 -6.34 6.45
C ASP A 126 -3.82 -6.02 4.96
N LEU A 127 -2.79 -5.30 4.49
CA LEU A 127 -2.56 -5.02 3.09
C LEU A 127 -1.25 -5.66 2.66
N VAL A 128 -1.32 -6.56 1.69
CA VAL A 128 -0.15 -7.24 1.13
C VAL A 128 -0.12 -7.02 -0.38
N LEU A 129 0.93 -6.38 -0.86
CA LEU A 129 1.26 -6.28 -2.28
C LEU A 129 2.46 -7.19 -2.58
N SER A 130 2.22 -8.26 -3.32
CA SER A 130 3.25 -9.15 -3.85
C SER A 130 3.45 -8.87 -5.34
N GLY A 131 4.42 -8.04 -5.65
CA GLY A 131 4.70 -7.56 -6.99
C GLY A 131 5.10 -6.09 -7.02
N GLU A 132 4.63 -5.35 -8.02
CA GLU A 132 5.09 -3.98 -8.28
C GLU A 132 3.94 -3.01 -8.52
N VAL A 133 4.05 -1.82 -7.95
CA VAL A 133 3.36 -0.62 -8.42
C VAL A 133 4.35 0.20 -9.25
N GLU A 134 4.11 0.35 -10.53
CA GLU A 134 5.04 1.01 -11.46
C GLU A 134 5.21 2.51 -11.18
N GLN A 135 4.13 3.16 -10.76
CA GLN A 135 4.11 4.58 -10.40
C GLN A 135 3.89 4.76 -8.90
N ASP A 136 2.93 5.60 -8.51
CA ASP A 136 2.74 6.02 -7.13
C ASP A 136 1.81 5.09 -6.35
N ALA A 137 2.10 4.95 -5.07
CA ALA A 137 1.23 4.26 -4.12
C ALA A 137 0.82 5.17 -2.97
N THR A 138 -0.49 5.23 -2.69
CA THR A 138 -1.05 5.94 -1.54
C THR A 138 -1.84 4.99 -0.66
N LEU A 139 -1.37 4.79 0.56
CA LEU A 139 -1.92 3.84 1.50
C LEU A 139 -2.33 4.53 2.80
N LYS A 140 -3.54 4.26 3.25
CA LYS A 140 -4.06 4.77 4.53
C LYS A 140 -4.70 3.63 5.29
N THR A 141 -4.17 3.34 6.47
CA THR A 141 -4.77 2.37 7.39
C THR A 141 -4.91 2.97 8.79
N VAL A 142 -5.83 2.46 9.57
CA VAL A 142 -5.90 2.79 11.00
C VAL A 142 -5.26 1.67 11.80
N SER A 143 -5.57 0.42 11.46
CA SER A 143 -5.03 -0.75 12.14
C SER A 143 -4.86 -1.89 11.14
N GLY A 144 -3.77 -2.57 11.19
CA GLY A 144 -3.38 -3.64 10.27
C GLY A 144 -2.01 -3.40 9.66
N ASP A 145 -1.36 -4.46 9.34
CA ASP A 145 -0.01 -4.42 8.80
C ASP A 145 -0.03 -4.15 7.29
N VAL A 146 1.01 -3.44 6.84
CA VAL A 146 1.22 -3.15 5.44
C VAL A 146 2.52 -3.80 4.97
N ARG A 147 2.45 -4.64 3.94
CA ARG A 147 3.62 -5.26 3.31
C ARG A 147 3.60 -5.01 1.82
N ILE A 148 4.67 -4.42 1.31
CA ILE A 148 4.81 -4.03 -0.11
C ILE A 148 6.16 -4.51 -0.62
N ASP A 149 6.14 -5.21 -1.76
CA ASP A 149 7.37 -5.64 -2.40
C ASP A 149 8.06 -4.46 -3.11
N ARG A 150 7.41 -3.81 -4.08
CA ARG A 150 8.04 -2.73 -4.84
C ARG A 150 7.09 -1.60 -5.19
N VAL A 151 7.59 -0.36 -5.09
CA VAL A 151 6.99 0.85 -5.66
C VAL A 151 8.02 1.54 -6.53
N GLY A 152 7.72 1.73 -7.82
CA GLY A 152 8.61 2.38 -8.77
C GLY A 152 8.64 3.90 -8.64
N GLY A 153 7.51 4.51 -8.28
CA GLY A 153 7.35 5.94 -8.03
C GLY A 153 7.36 6.31 -6.56
N ASP A 154 6.53 7.27 -6.18
CA ASP A 154 6.43 7.81 -4.83
C ASP A 154 5.50 6.96 -3.94
N LEU A 155 5.86 6.80 -2.67
CA LEU A 155 5.03 6.17 -1.66
C LEU A 155 4.53 7.17 -0.62
N ARG A 156 3.20 7.25 -0.44
CA ARG A 156 2.56 7.91 0.70
C ARG A 156 1.88 6.88 1.59
N LEU A 157 2.37 6.75 2.81
CA LEU A 157 1.83 5.82 3.80
C LEU A 157 1.38 6.58 5.06
N THR A 158 0.17 6.33 5.49
CA THR A 158 -0.34 6.84 6.77
C THR A 158 -0.98 5.69 7.53
N THR A 159 -0.47 5.42 8.71
CA THR A 159 -1.06 4.42 9.64
C THR A 159 -1.24 5.02 11.02
N VAL A 160 -2.13 4.47 11.82
CA VAL A 160 -2.24 4.82 13.23
C VAL A 160 -1.60 3.73 14.08
N SER A 161 -1.89 2.46 13.77
CA SER A 161 -1.36 1.31 14.49
C SER A 161 -1.19 0.15 13.51
N GLY A 162 -0.10 -0.53 13.61
CA GLY A 162 0.30 -1.62 12.71
C GLY A 162 1.64 -1.32 12.04
N ASP A 163 2.33 -2.37 11.71
CA ASP A 163 3.67 -2.27 11.15
C ASP A 163 3.63 -2.12 9.63
N ALA A 164 4.57 -1.35 9.11
CA ALA A 164 4.73 -1.16 7.69
C ALA A 164 6.09 -1.64 7.21
N ARG A 165 6.09 -2.55 6.25
CA ARG A 165 7.31 -3.02 5.61
C ARG A 165 7.24 -2.82 4.10
N VAL A 166 8.23 -2.14 3.56
CA VAL A 166 8.40 -1.91 2.13
C VAL A 166 9.76 -2.42 1.70
N HIS A 167 9.78 -3.33 0.75
CA HIS A 167 11.04 -3.95 0.33
C HIS A 167 11.87 -2.99 -0.54
N SER A 168 11.29 -2.37 -1.58
CA SER A 168 12.05 -1.47 -2.47
C SER A 168 11.20 -0.30 -2.96
N ILE A 169 11.83 0.89 -3.03
CA ILE A 169 11.20 2.11 -3.51
C ILE A 169 12.13 2.82 -4.49
N GLY A 170 11.58 3.21 -5.65
CA GLY A 170 12.31 3.93 -6.69
C GLY A 170 12.24 5.45 -6.57
N GLY A 171 11.19 5.98 -5.96
CA GLY A 171 10.94 7.43 -5.78
C GLY A 171 11.04 7.89 -4.34
N SER A 172 10.29 8.94 -4.01
CA SER A 172 10.26 9.53 -2.67
C SER A 172 9.28 8.81 -1.74
N VAL A 173 9.52 8.90 -0.43
CA VAL A 173 8.68 8.31 0.60
C VAL A 173 8.18 9.37 1.58
N GLU A 174 6.89 9.38 1.82
CA GLU A 174 6.28 10.06 2.95
C GLU A 174 5.51 9.05 3.80
N ALA A 175 6.05 8.69 4.97
CA ALA A 175 5.36 7.79 5.89
C ALA A 175 5.10 8.45 7.24
N LYS A 176 3.87 8.26 7.74
CA LYS A 176 3.41 8.77 9.03
C LYS A 176 2.76 7.67 9.81
N THR A 177 3.22 7.45 11.04
CA THR A 177 2.62 6.51 11.98
C THR A 177 2.43 7.15 13.36
N VAL A 178 1.47 6.65 14.11
CA VAL A 178 1.35 7.00 15.52
C VAL A 178 1.98 5.91 16.38
N SER A 179 1.70 4.65 16.06
CA SER A 179 2.25 3.50 16.77
C SER A 179 2.42 2.34 15.80
N GLY A 180 3.57 1.76 15.80
CA GLY A 180 3.98 0.70 14.88
C GLY A 180 5.29 1.04 14.19
N ASP A 181 5.98 0.02 13.80
CA ASP A 181 7.31 0.14 13.21
C ASP A 181 7.21 0.39 11.70
N VAL A 182 8.12 1.20 11.18
CA VAL A 182 8.25 1.43 9.74
C VAL A 182 9.60 0.95 9.26
N ARG A 183 9.61 -0.04 8.38
CA ARG A 183 10.81 -0.58 7.78
C ARG A 183 10.79 -0.45 6.27
N ILE A 184 11.83 0.17 5.73
CA ILE A 184 12.10 0.25 4.30
C ILE A 184 13.41 -0.48 4.05
N ASP A 185 13.36 -1.60 3.33
CA ASP A 185 14.55 -2.45 3.16
C ASP A 185 15.57 -1.83 2.17
N SER A 186 15.10 -1.12 1.12
CA SER A 186 15.99 -0.53 0.10
C SER A 186 15.43 0.75 -0.52
N VAL A 187 16.21 1.82 -0.45
CA VAL A 187 16.00 3.09 -1.18
C VAL A 187 17.33 3.56 -1.76
N ARG A 188 17.31 4.07 -2.98
CA ARG A 188 18.50 4.53 -3.69
C ARG A 188 18.59 6.04 -3.80
N GLU A 189 17.50 6.71 -4.11
CA GLU A 189 17.48 8.15 -4.37
C GLU A 189 16.15 8.78 -3.97
N GLY A 190 16.08 10.10 -3.91
CA GLY A 190 14.87 10.85 -3.62
C GLY A 190 14.82 11.38 -2.20
N HIS A 191 13.60 11.62 -1.70
CA HIS A 191 13.36 12.20 -0.38
C HIS A 191 12.56 11.21 0.47
N VAL A 192 13.10 10.82 1.59
CA VAL A 192 12.45 9.97 2.58
C VAL A 192 12.07 10.83 3.78
N THR A 193 10.77 11.04 4.00
CA THR A 193 10.23 11.79 5.14
C THR A 193 9.42 10.86 6.02
N LEU A 194 9.89 10.62 7.23
CA LEU A 194 9.30 9.67 8.17
C LEU A 194 8.93 10.37 9.48
N GLN A 195 7.71 10.16 9.94
CA GLN A 195 7.21 10.72 11.19
C GLN A 195 6.55 9.63 12.01
N SER A 196 7.04 9.41 13.24
CA SER A 196 6.45 8.49 14.21
C SER A 196 6.20 9.20 15.54
N VAL A 197 5.20 8.76 16.27
CA VAL A 197 5.06 9.12 17.68
C VAL A 197 5.65 8.04 18.56
N SER A 198 5.37 6.77 18.26
CA SER A 198 5.90 5.62 18.99
C SER A 198 6.11 4.47 18.03
N GLY A 199 7.27 3.92 18.00
CA GLY A 199 7.68 2.85 17.09
C GLY A 199 9.01 3.16 16.42
N ASP A 200 9.70 2.12 16.04
CA ASP A 200 11.03 2.20 15.44
C ASP A 200 10.92 2.48 13.94
N ILE A 201 11.91 3.20 13.45
CA ILE A 201 12.04 3.49 12.02
C ILE A 201 13.37 2.92 11.52
N GLU A 202 13.32 2.11 10.48
CA GLU A 202 14.51 1.57 9.82
C GLU A 202 14.49 1.87 8.33
N VAL A 203 15.58 2.44 7.82
CA VAL A 203 15.74 2.77 6.40
C VAL A 203 17.02 2.14 5.86
N GLY A 204 16.87 1.22 4.91
CA GLY A 204 17.96 0.62 4.16
C GLY A 204 18.37 1.50 2.98
N VAL A 205 19.67 1.79 2.88
CA VAL A 205 20.25 2.64 1.83
C VAL A 205 21.13 1.79 0.92
N GLU A 206 20.91 1.88 -0.38
CA GLU A 206 21.69 1.16 -1.37
C GLU A 206 23.14 1.65 -1.43
N ALA A 207 24.04 0.73 -1.78
CA ALA A 207 25.46 1.04 -1.91
C ALA A 207 25.69 2.09 -3.02
N GLY A 208 26.59 3.03 -2.78
CA GLY A 208 26.94 4.08 -3.75
C GLY A 208 25.99 5.28 -3.76
N THR A 209 25.05 5.34 -2.80
CA THR A 209 24.15 6.49 -2.61
C THR A 209 24.82 7.55 -1.74
N ASN A 210 24.75 8.81 -2.17
CA ASN A 210 25.10 9.96 -1.34
C ASN A 210 23.97 10.24 -0.36
N LEU A 211 24.27 10.13 0.94
CA LEU A 211 23.26 10.20 1.99
C LEU A 211 23.35 11.52 2.77
N ASP A 212 22.22 12.22 2.84
CA ASP A 212 22.00 13.37 3.73
C ASP A 212 20.90 13.00 4.74
N VAL A 213 21.23 13.01 6.03
CA VAL A 213 20.30 12.62 7.11
C VAL A 213 20.07 13.77 8.08
N ASP A 214 18.82 14.16 8.20
CA ASP A 214 18.30 15.05 9.24
C ASP A 214 17.22 14.32 10.02
N ALA A 215 17.62 13.58 11.04
CA ALA A 215 16.71 12.76 11.84
C ALA A 215 16.94 13.00 13.33
N GLY A 216 15.89 12.86 14.11
CA GLY A 216 15.92 13.01 15.56
C GLY A 216 14.79 12.31 16.27
N SER A 217 15.09 11.85 17.48
CA SER A 217 14.10 11.32 18.43
C SER A 217 14.17 12.13 19.74
N VAL A 218 13.01 12.30 20.38
CA VAL A 218 12.98 12.94 21.72
C VAL A 218 13.40 11.94 22.80
N SER A 219 12.99 10.66 22.63
CA SER A 219 13.34 9.56 23.53
C SER A 219 13.57 8.31 22.70
N GLY A 220 14.80 8.05 22.38
CA GLY A 220 15.25 6.94 21.53
C GLY A 220 16.60 7.27 20.92
N ASP A 221 17.22 6.28 20.36
CA ASP A 221 18.56 6.37 19.78
C ASP A 221 18.51 6.61 18.26
N LEU A 222 19.45 7.43 17.77
CA LEU A 222 19.71 7.58 16.35
C LEU A 222 20.99 6.84 15.99
N THR A 223 20.89 5.83 15.13
CA THR A 223 22.03 5.03 14.70
C THR A 223 22.13 5.00 13.18
N SER A 224 23.36 5.04 12.65
CA SER A 224 23.63 4.89 11.24
C SER A 224 24.82 3.97 11.01
N GLU A 225 24.61 2.93 10.20
CA GLU A 225 25.70 2.06 9.69
C GLU A 225 26.36 2.65 8.44
N VAL A 226 25.68 3.60 7.79
CA VAL A 226 26.19 4.33 6.63
C VAL A 226 26.93 5.55 7.13
N PRO A 227 28.19 5.80 6.68
CA PRO A 227 28.91 6.99 7.07
C PRO A 227 28.12 8.25 6.73
N LEU A 228 27.79 9.05 7.76
CA LEU A 228 27.21 10.36 7.56
C LEU A 228 28.34 11.32 7.17
N GLY A 229 28.28 11.88 5.97
CA GLY A 229 29.26 12.83 5.49
C GLY A 229 29.27 14.08 6.38
N SER A 230 30.33 14.26 7.18
CA SER A 230 30.51 15.46 8.00
C SER A 230 30.90 16.71 7.19
N ASP A 231 31.19 16.55 5.90
CA ASP A 231 31.55 17.62 4.96
C ASP A 231 30.78 17.44 3.64
N ALA A 232 29.64 18.08 3.51
CA ALA A 232 28.82 18.08 2.31
C ALA A 232 29.56 18.53 1.02
N ALA A 233 30.79 19.00 1.14
CA ALA A 233 31.62 19.42 0.02
C ALA A 233 32.64 18.37 -0.46
N SER A 234 32.89 17.30 0.32
CA SER A 234 33.94 16.32 0.00
C SER A 234 33.43 14.93 -0.38
N ALA A 235 32.14 14.65 -0.22
CA ALA A 235 31.53 13.35 -0.48
C ALA A 235 30.51 13.38 -1.63
N ALA A 236 30.45 14.41 -2.45
CA ALA A 236 29.69 14.42 -3.69
C ALA A 236 30.36 13.49 -4.71
N GLY A 237 30.24 12.16 -4.48
CA GLY A 237 30.47 11.16 -5.50
C GLY A 237 29.45 11.34 -6.63
N GLU A 238 29.75 10.81 -7.81
CA GLU A 238 28.84 10.79 -8.98
C GLU A 238 27.58 9.91 -8.77
N GLY A 239 27.25 9.52 -7.52
CA GLY A 239 26.13 8.66 -7.17
C GLY A 239 24.82 9.41 -6.97
N PRO A 240 23.69 8.67 -6.97
CA PRO A 240 22.38 9.24 -6.64
C PRO A 240 22.35 9.82 -5.23
N THR A 241 21.49 10.79 -4.97
CA THR A 241 21.37 11.44 -3.66
C THR A 241 20.06 11.04 -2.98
N LEU A 242 20.17 10.58 -1.74
CA LEU A 242 19.07 10.29 -0.85
C LEU A 242 19.06 11.26 0.33
N VAL A 243 17.96 11.98 0.49
CA VAL A 243 17.73 12.86 1.63
C VAL A 243 16.75 12.19 2.58
N VAL A 244 17.20 11.86 3.78
CA VAL A 244 16.38 11.23 4.81
C VAL A 244 16.06 12.23 5.91
N ARG A 245 14.78 12.51 6.12
CA ARG A 245 14.27 13.35 7.21
C ARG A 245 13.38 12.51 8.11
N GLY A 246 13.78 12.37 9.37
CA GLY A 246 13.10 11.53 10.33
C GLY A 246 12.77 12.26 11.62
N LYS A 247 11.55 12.11 12.12
CA LYS A 247 11.15 12.60 13.44
C LYS A 247 10.40 11.53 14.20
N SER A 248 10.89 11.21 15.40
CA SER A 248 10.16 10.36 16.35
C SER A 248 10.03 11.06 17.69
N VAL A 249 8.99 10.72 18.45
CA VAL A 249 8.89 11.14 19.85
C VAL A 249 9.46 10.06 20.74
N SER A 250 9.11 8.80 20.48
CA SER A 250 9.61 7.63 21.23
C SER A 250 9.86 6.49 20.26
N GLY A 251 11.03 5.94 20.27
CA GLY A 251 11.49 4.88 19.36
C GLY A 251 12.79 5.25 18.66
N ASP A 252 13.45 4.24 18.19
CA ASP A 252 14.76 4.36 17.55
C ASP A 252 14.63 4.70 16.07
N PHE A 253 15.62 5.44 15.57
CA PHE A 253 15.76 5.70 14.15
C PHE A 253 17.06 5.08 13.65
N ARG A 254 16.96 4.13 12.73
CA ARG A 254 18.10 3.39 12.19
C ARG A 254 18.23 3.59 10.68
N VAL A 255 19.44 3.94 10.26
CA VAL A 255 19.82 3.92 8.85
C VAL A 255 20.81 2.78 8.65
N VAL A 256 20.43 1.80 7.86
CA VAL A 256 21.23 0.59 7.62
C VAL A 256 21.64 0.49 6.16
N ARG A 257 22.57 -0.41 5.83
CA ARG A 257 22.85 -0.74 4.44
C ARG A 257 21.78 -1.68 3.93
N ALA A 258 21.26 -1.41 2.73
CA ALA A 258 20.40 -2.35 2.03
C ALA A 258 21.16 -3.66 1.79
N GLY A 259 20.53 -4.78 2.16
CA GLY A 259 21.10 -6.13 2.08
C GLY A 259 21.02 -6.76 0.68
#